data_ab1dd92db7bda7a0f7d81430e150cff3
#
_entry.id   ab1dd92db7bda7a0f7d81430e150cff3
#
_cell.length_a   1.000
_cell.length_b   1.000
_cell.length_c   1.000
_cell.angle_alpha   90.00
_cell.angle_beta   90.00
_cell.angle_gamma   90.00
#
_symmetry.space_group_name_H-M   'P 1'
#
loop_
_entity.id
_entity.type
_entity.pdbx_description
1 polymer ?
#
loop_
_entity_poly.entity_id
_entity_poly.type
_entity_poly.pdbx_seq_one_letter_code
_entity_poly.pdbx_strand_id
1 'polypeptide(L)'
;MARNALATVASIALLSLGAATAAQAQTSATVIVQPGQPQYHGAAPARVQYGPPPPPSHEAVPRPRRGQAWVPGHWEWRGHRHVWVQGYWVKARPGYHYREPRWTDNGGRWEMRPGGWDRDGDGVPDRYDHRPNNPHRR
;
A
#
# COMPACT_ATOMS: atom_id res chain seq x y z
N MET A 1 -42.75 -32.52 63.99
CA MET A 1 -43.88 -31.93 64.79
C MET A 1 -43.96 -30.46 64.46
N ALA A 2 -45.16 -30.05 64.09
CA ALA A 2 -45.75 -28.71 64.15
C ALA A 2 -45.01 -27.58 63.33
N ARG A 3 -45.56 -27.11 62.19
CA ARG A 3 -46.75 -26.26 62.00
C ARG A 3 -46.51 -24.83 62.57
N ASN A 4 -46.51 -23.85 61.66
CA ASN A 4 -47.45 -22.69 61.46
C ASN A 4 -46.76 -21.70 60.58
N ALA A 5 -47.17 -21.34 59.43
CA ALA A 5 -48.31 -20.59 58.94
C ALA A 5 -48.48 -19.19 59.59
N LEU A 6 -48.47 -18.19 58.72
CA LEU A 6 -49.31 -16.96 58.67
C LEU A 6 -48.45 -15.90 57.99
N ALA A 7 -48.72 -15.50 56.78
CA ALA A 7 -49.77 -14.65 56.26
C ALA A 7 -49.52 -13.15 56.41
N THR A 8 -49.57 -12.50 55.22
CA THR A 8 -50.10 -11.15 54.93
C THR A 8 -49.20 -9.99 55.26
N VAL A 9 -48.87 -9.11 54.26
CA VAL A 9 -49.69 -8.03 53.78
C VAL A 9 -49.02 -7.41 52.53
N ALA A 10 -49.83 -7.14 51.53
CA ALA A 10 -49.51 -6.42 50.34
C ALA A 10 -49.22 -4.92 50.60
N SER A 11 -48.19 -4.44 49.94
CA SER A 11 -48.09 -2.97 49.74
C SER A 11 -47.65 -2.76 48.30
N ILE A 12 -48.63 -2.26 47.53
CA ILE A 12 -48.45 -1.83 46.16
C ILE A 12 -47.77 -0.48 46.21
N ALA A 13 -46.52 -0.40 45.80
CA ALA A 13 -45.89 0.88 45.49
C ALA A 13 -45.78 0.96 43.97
N LEU A 14 -46.61 1.80 43.35
CA LEU A 14 -46.47 2.23 41.97
C LEU A 14 -45.21 3.08 41.86
N LEU A 15 -44.15 2.58 41.31
CA LEU A 15 -43.06 3.38 40.77
C LEU A 15 -43.33 3.57 39.29
N SER A 16 -43.69 4.78 38.92
CA SER A 16 -43.74 5.27 37.55
C SER A 16 -42.32 5.30 36.96
N LEU A 17 -42.04 4.32 36.12
CA LEU A 17 -40.82 4.31 35.33
C LEU A 17 -40.99 5.27 34.18
N GLY A 18 -40.37 6.43 34.29
CA GLY A 18 -40.23 7.40 33.20
C GLY A 18 -39.33 6.81 32.13
N ALA A 19 -39.92 6.41 31.00
CA ALA A 19 -39.18 6.05 29.84
C ALA A 19 -38.52 7.30 29.22
N ALA A 20 -37.25 7.50 29.46
CA ALA A 20 -36.45 8.46 28.71
C ALA A 20 -36.24 7.88 27.29
N THR A 21 -37.05 8.31 26.35
CA THR A 21 -36.81 8.08 24.93
C THR A 21 -35.62 8.92 24.50
N ALA A 22 -34.45 8.30 24.37
CA ALA A 22 -33.33 8.91 23.68
C ALA A 22 -33.73 9.10 22.22
N ALA A 23 -34.02 10.31 21.82
CA ALA A 23 -34.19 10.70 20.43
C ALA A 23 -32.83 10.57 19.76
N GLN A 24 -32.62 9.51 19.04
CA GLN A 24 -31.50 9.41 18.11
C GLN A 24 -31.81 10.33 16.92
N ALA A 25 -31.13 11.42 16.86
CA ALA A 25 -31.11 12.27 15.67
C ALA A 25 -30.44 11.52 14.55
N GLN A 26 -31.22 10.86 13.73
CA GLN A 26 -30.77 10.37 12.43
C GLN A 26 -30.54 11.60 11.56
N THR A 27 -29.30 12.02 11.40
CA THR A 27 -28.91 12.96 10.36
C THR A 27 -29.09 12.27 9.01
N SER A 28 -30.26 12.40 8.44
CA SER A 28 -30.52 12.03 7.05
C SER A 28 -29.76 13.04 6.18
N ALA A 29 -28.58 12.68 5.74
CA ALA A 29 -27.89 13.42 4.70
C ALA A 29 -28.70 13.28 3.40
N THR A 30 -29.44 14.31 3.06
CA THR A 30 -30.12 14.39 1.76
C THR A 30 -29.04 14.60 0.71
N VAL A 31 -28.68 13.54 0.00
CA VAL A 31 -27.79 13.63 -1.17
C VAL A 31 -28.60 14.21 -2.31
N ILE A 32 -28.38 15.49 -2.60
CA ILE A 32 -28.94 16.13 -3.81
C ILE A 32 -28.10 15.61 -4.98
N VAL A 33 -28.64 14.62 -5.68
CA VAL A 33 -28.05 14.13 -6.93
C VAL A 33 -28.37 15.15 -8.01
N GLN A 34 -27.41 15.96 -8.40
CA GLN A 34 -27.51 16.76 -9.62
C GLN A 34 -27.35 15.82 -10.83
N PRO A 35 -28.33 15.78 -11.75
CA PRO A 35 -28.18 14.99 -12.97
C PRO A 35 -27.14 15.65 -13.88
N GLY A 36 -26.01 14.99 -14.11
CA GLY A 36 -25.05 15.43 -15.13
C GLY A 36 -23.56 15.37 -14.76
N GLN A 37 -23.19 15.05 -13.54
CA GLN A 37 -21.78 14.81 -13.22
C GLN A 37 -21.56 13.35 -12.80
N PRO A 38 -20.68 12.61 -13.47
CA PRO A 38 -20.25 11.29 -13.00
C PRO A 38 -19.48 11.50 -11.69
N GLN A 39 -20.14 11.28 -10.56
CA GLN A 39 -19.43 11.23 -9.27
C GLN A 39 -18.64 9.91 -9.22
N TYR A 40 -17.39 9.97 -9.63
CA TYR A 40 -16.43 8.93 -9.33
C TYR A 40 -16.14 8.93 -7.81
N HIS A 41 -16.96 8.22 -7.06
CA HIS A 41 -16.71 7.91 -5.66
C HIS A 41 -15.76 6.72 -5.54
N GLY A 42 -14.79 6.63 -6.43
CA GLY A 42 -13.63 5.77 -6.23
C GLY A 42 -12.72 6.48 -5.23
N ALA A 43 -12.64 5.97 -4.01
CA ALA A 43 -11.52 6.33 -3.14
C ALA A 43 -10.24 6.17 -3.98
N ALA A 44 -9.47 7.24 -4.12
CA ALA A 44 -8.18 7.14 -4.81
C ALA A 44 -7.42 5.98 -4.17
N PRO A 45 -6.83 5.08 -4.96
CA PRO A 45 -6.12 3.94 -4.41
C PRO A 45 -5.14 4.46 -3.37
N ALA A 46 -5.22 3.92 -2.16
CA ALA A 46 -4.34 4.30 -1.06
C ALA A 46 -2.90 4.11 -1.56
N ARG A 47 -2.18 5.21 -1.73
CA ARG A 47 -0.78 5.17 -2.15
C ARG A 47 0.00 4.54 -1.02
N VAL A 48 0.62 3.42 -1.28
CA VAL A 48 1.49 2.77 -0.30
C VAL A 48 2.65 3.71 -0.01
N GLN A 49 2.75 4.14 1.23
CA GLN A 49 3.87 4.95 1.69
C GLN A 49 4.93 4.02 2.26
N TYR A 50 6.07 3.98 1.61
CA TYR A 50 7.21 3.19 2.05
C TYR A 50 8.07 4.00 3.01
N GLY A 51 8.62 3.35 4.04
CA GLY A 51 9.68 3.92 4.86
C GLY A 51 11.02 3.94 4.11
N PRO A 52 12.04 4.65 4.64
CA PRO A 52 13.38 4.64 4.07
C PRO A 52 13.93 3.21 4.01
N PRO A 53 14.57 2.81 2.89
CA PRO A 53 15.25 1.53 2.83
C PRO A 53 16.46 1.53 3.77
N PRO A 54 16.83 0.39 4.35
CA PRO A 54 18.08 0.27 5.09
C PRO A 54 19.30 0.57 4.19
N PRO A 55 20.47 0.85 4.75
CA PRO A 55 21.70 0.97 3.98
C PRO A 55 21.92 -0.27 3.10
N PRO A 56 22.46 -0.10 1.88
CA PRO A 56 22.78 -1.24 1.02
C PRO A 56 23.73 -2.23 1.74
N SER A 57 23.48 -3.51 1.56
CA SER A 57 24.39 -4.54 2.03
C SER A 57 25.62 -4.59 1.12
N HIS A 58 26.80 -4.73 1.71
CA HIS A 58 28.02 -4.84 0.95
C HIS A 58 28.11 -6.22 0.30
N GLU A 59 28.11 -6.25 -1.03
CA GLU A 59 28.35 -7.45 -1.81
C GLU A 59 29.59 -7.28 -2.68
N ALA A 60 30.40 -8.33 -2.77
CA ALA A 60 31.51 -8.34 -3.70
C ALA A 60 30.97 -8.42 -5.14
N VAL A 61 31.35 -7.47 -5.98
CA VAL A 61 31.00 -7.52 -7.40
C VAL A 61 31.78 -8.65 -8.06
N PRO A 62 31.11 -9.68 -8.63
CA PRO A 62 31.81 -10.80 -9.20
C PRO A 62 32.48 -10.43 -10.54
N ARG A 63 33.47 -11.22 -10.97
CA ARG A 63 34.13 -11.01 -12.26
C ARG A 63 33.10 -11.06 -13.41
N PRO A 64 33.23 -10.18 -14.41
CA PRO A 64 32.31 -10.14 -15.55
C PRO A 64 32.16 -11.52 -16.23
N ARG A 65 30.93 -11.84 -16.62
CA ARG A 65 30.62 -13.07 -17.36
C ARG A 65 30.16 -12.72 -18.78
N ARG A 66 30.74 -13.41 -19.78
CA ARG A 66 30.37 -13.18 -21.18
C ARG A 66 28.87 -13.46 -21.39
N GLY A 67 28.18 -12.54 -22.06
CA GLY A 67 26.75 -12.68 -22.38
C GLY A 67 25.81 -12.55 -21.18
N GLN A 68 26.30 -12.05 -20.05
CA GLN A 68 25.50 -11.79 -18.85
C GLN A 68 25.71 -10.38 -18.34
N ALA A 69 24.71 -9.80 -17.72
CA ALA A 69 24.78 -8.56 -16.98
C ALA A 69 24.57 -8.86 -15.50
N TRP A 70 25.38 -8.24 -14.65
CA TRP A 70 25.23 -8.33 -13.21
C TRP A 70 24.17 -7.37 -12.72
N VAL A 71 23.24 -7.84 -11.92
CA VAL A 71 22.28 -7.04 -11.18
C VAL A 71 22.76 -7.02 -9.73
N PRO A 72 23.17 -5.86 -9.19
CA PRO A 72 23.59 -5.75 -7.81
C PRO A 72 22.49 -6.10 -6.83
N GLY A 73 22.87 -6.51 -5.63
CA GLY A 73 21.93 -6.67 -4.54
C GLY A 73 21.18 -5.38 -4.24
N HIS A 74 19.93 -5.52 -3.90
CA HIS A 74 19.06 -4.38 -3.67
C HIS A 74 17.93 -4.70 -2.69
N TRP A 75 17.33 -3.66 -2.11
CA TRP A 75 16.17 -3.80 -1.27
C TRP A 75 14.90 -3.85 -2.11
N GLU A 76 14.04 -4.83 -1.85
CA GLU A 76 12.67 -4.88 -2.35
C GLU A 76 11.69 -4.74 -1.20
N TRP A 77 10.52 -4.17 -1.50
CA TRP A 77 9.42 -4.15 -0.56
C TRP A 77 8.56 -5.40 -0.74
N ARG A 78 8.51 -6.24 0.29
CA ARG A 78 7.70 -7.46 0.28
C ARG A 78 6.80 -7.51 1.50
N GLY A 79 5.48 -7.54 1.27
CA GLY A 79 4.51 -7.44 2.34
C GLY A 79 4.58 -6.07 3.02
N HIS A 80 5.18 -5.99 4.20
CA HIS A 80 5.27 -4.76 5.01
C HIS A 80 6.70 -4.41 5.44
N ARG A 81 7.70 -4.93 4.75
CA ARG A 81 9.12 -4.75 5.11
C ARG A 81 10.03 -4.73 3.90
N HIS A 82 11.21 -4.12 4.08
CA HIS A 82 12.31 -4.25 3.14
C HIS A 82 12.94 -5.64 3.27
N VAL A 83 13.17 -6.31 2.15
CA VAL A 83 13.84 -7.61 2.04
C VAL A 83 15.03 -7.43 1.10
N TRP A 84 16.22 -7.83 1.55
CA TRP A 84 17.40 -7.81 0.70
C TRP A 84 17.34 -8.93 -0.34
N VAL A 85 17.54 -8.57 -1.58
CA VAL A 85 17.71 -9.49 -2.72
C VAL A 85 19.18 -9.47 -3.07
N GLN A 86 19.84 -10.63 -2.99
CA GLN A 86 21.25 -10.75 -3.37
C GLN A 86 21.43 -10.49 -4.86
N GLY A 87 22.62 -10.00 -5.23
CA GLY A 87 22.95 -9.80 -6.63
C GLY A 87 22.91 -11.08 -7.44
N TYR A 88 22.54 -10.97 -8.70
CA TYR A 88 22.37 -12.10 -9.60
C TYR A 88 22.71 -11.77 -11.05
N TRP A 89 22.93 -12.81 -11.84
CA TRP A 89 23.23 -12.67 -13.25
C TRP A 89 21.97 -12.77 -14.10
N VAL A 90 21.83 -11.88 -15.08
CA VAL A 90 20.79 -11.93 -16.10
C VAL A 90 21.43 -12.09 -17.48
N LYS A 91 20.73 -12.72 -18.41
CA LYS A 91 21.19 -12.83 -19.79
C LYS A 91 21.26 -11.43 -20.42
N ALA A 92 22.43 -11.04 -20.92
CA ALA A 92 22.59 -9.76 -21.59
C ALA A 92 21.75 -9.70 -22.88
N ARG A 93 21.20 -8.50 -23.15
CA ARG A 93 20.45 -8.22 -24.39
C ARG A 93 21.28 -7.26 -25.23
N PRO A 94 21.74 -7.66 -26.43
CA PRO A 94 22.47 -6.75 -27.32
C PRO A 94 21.64 -5.49 -27.62
N GLY A 95 22.27 -4.33 -27.50
CA GLY A 95 21.62 -3.03 -27.74
C GLY A 95 20.74 -2.53 -26.59
N TYR A 96 20.78 -3.18 -25.42
CA TYR A 96 20.05 -2.77 -24.22
C TYR A 96 20.99 -2.55 -23.05
N HIS A 97 20.64 -1.60 -22.20
CA HIS A 97 21.27 -1.37 -20.91
C HIS A 97 20.36 -1.88 -19.80
N TYR A 98 20.90 -2.63 -18.84
CA TYR A 98 20.10 -3.04 -17.71
C TYR A 98 20.11 -1.92 -16.67
N ARG A 99 18.92 -1.43 -16.29
CA ARG A 99 18.74 -0.47 -15.21
C ARG A 99 18.50 -1.23 -13.92
N GLU A 100 19.23 -0.84 -12.89
CA GLU A 100 19.13 -1.47 -11.58
C GLU A 100 17.89 -0.98 -10.83
N PRO A 101 17.24 -1.85 -10.03
CA PRO A 101 16.21 -1.40 -9.10
C PRO A 101 16.80 -0.41 -8.10
N ARG A 102 16.10 0.67 -7.82
CA ARG A 102 16.57 1.67 -6.87
C ARG A 102 15.44 2.35 -6.13
N TRP A 103 15.72 2.76 -4.90
CA TRP A 103 14.84 3.62 -4.12
C TRP A 103 15.18 5.08 -4.38
N THR A 104 14.15 5.92 -4.46
CA THR A 104 14.27 7.36 -4.64
C THR A 104 13.42 8.05 -3.58
N ASP A 105 14.01 9.02 -2.90
CA ASP A 105 13.29 9.90 -1.99
C ASP A 105 12.74 11.11 -2.76
N ASN A 106 11.43 11.28 -2.72
CA ASN A 106 10.72 12.41 -3.30
C ASN A 106 10.09 13.24 -2.17
N GLY A 107 10.94 13.97 -1.43
CA GLY A 107 10.50 14.84 -0.34
C GLY A 107 9.92 14.07 0.86
N GLY A 108 10.65 13.06 1.35
CA GLY A 108 10.27 12.20 2.46
C GLY A 108 9.33 11.06 2.06
N ARG A 109 9.02 10.94 0.78
CA ARG A 109 8.27 9.82 0.23
C ARG A 109 9.21 8.91 -0.56
N TRP A 110 9.41 7.72 -0.06
CA TRP A 110 10.23 6.73 -0.73
C TRP A 110 9.42 5.99 -1.80
N GLU A 111 10.01 5.90 -2.98
CA GLU A 111 9.45 5.18 -4.12
C GLU A 111 10.47 4.19 -4.67
N MET A 112 10.04 2.96 -4.91
CA MET A 112 10.89 1.96 -5.54
C MET A 112 10.74 2.06 -7.05
N ARG A 113 11.85 2.32 -7.74
CA ARG A 113 11.93 2.22 -9.20
C ARG A 113 12.42 0.83 -9.56
N PRO A 114 11.60 0.00 -10.19
CA PRO A 114 11.98 -1.34 -10.55
C PRO A 114 13.03 -1.34 -11.67
N GLY A 115 13.94 -2.32 -11.61
CA GLY A 115 14.93 -2.51 -12.65
C GLY A 115 14.35 -3.10 -13.93
N GLY A 116 15.12 -3.08 -15.00
CA GLY A 116 14.72 -3.65 -16.29
C GLY A 116 15.65 -3.28 -17.43
N TRP A 117 15.36 -3.79 -18.61
CA TRP A 117 16.08 -3.46 -19.83
C TRP A 117 15.58 -2.14 -20.39
N ASP A 118 16.53 -1.30 -20.77
CA ASP A 118 16.36 0.02 -21.33
C ASP A 118 17.07 0.06 -22.68
N ARG A 119 16.33 0.31 -23.74
CA ARG A 119 16.84 0.24 -25.11
C ARG A 119 17.46 1.55 -25.57
N ASP A 120 16.78 2.66 -25.31
CA ASP A 120 17.22 3.98 -25.82
C ASP A 120 18.16 4.72 -24.86
N GLY A 121 18.32 4.20 -23.65
CA GLY A 121 19.29 4.72 -22.68
C GLY A 121 18.83 5.92 -21.88
N ASP A 122 17.54 6.28 -21.90
CA ASP A 122 17.00 7.44 -21.20
C ASP A 122 16.89 7.24 -19.67
N GLY A 123 17.07 6.01 -19.21
CA GLY A 123 17.06 5.63 -17.79
C GLY A 123 15.74 5.06 -17.29
N VAL A 124 14.75 4.91 -18.17
CA VAL A 124 13.49 4.25 -17.91
C VAL A 124 13.49 2.87 -18.58
N PRO A 125 13.27 1.77 -17.83
CA PRO A 125 13.16 0.47 -18.48
C PRO A 125 11.98 0.42 -19.45
N ASP A 126 12.14 -0.21 -20.62
CA ASP A 126 11.17 -0.29 -21.72
C ASP A 126 9.75 -0.63 -21.27
N ARG A 127 9.60 -1.52 -20.30
CA ARG A 127 8.27 -1.94 -19.79
C ARG A 127 7.51 -0.85 -19.04
N TYR A 128 8.19 0.23 -18.68
CA TYR A 128 7.63 1.39 -17.97
C TYR A 128 7.73 2.65 -18.80
N ASP A 129 8.36 2.57 -19.98
CA ASP A 129 8.52 3.68 -20.89
C ASP A 129 7.41 3.67 -21.94
N HIS A 130 6.75 4.80 -22.11
CA HIS A 130 5.75 4.99 -23.15
C HIS A 130 6.36 5.09 -24.56
N ARG A 131 7.68 5.33 -24.66
CA ARG A 131 8.41 5.52 -25.91
C ARG A 131 9.80 4.88 -25.89
N PRO A 132 9.91 3.56 -25.79
CA PRO A 132 11.16 2.83 -25.52
C PRO A 132 12.22 2.88 -26.64
N ASN A 133 12.03 3.73 -27.63
CA ASN A 133 12.96 3.97 -28.73
C ASN A 133 13.24 5.48 -28.91
N ASN A 134 12.92 6.31 -27.94
CA ASN A 134 13.11 7.76 -28.04
C ASN A 134 13.74 8.33 -26.76
N PRO A 135 15.08 8.47 -26.72
CA PRO A 135 15.82 8.88 -25.53
C PRO A 135 15.49 10.29 -25.01
N HIS A 136 14.72 11.06 -25.76
CA HIS A 136 14.32 12.42 -25.39
C HIS A 136 12.92 12.52 -24.78
N ARG A 137 12.20 11.42 -24.67
CA ARG A 137 10.82 11.39 -24.15
C ARG A 137 10.58 10.14 -23.30
N ARG A 138 10.23 10.37 -22.08
CA ARG A 138 9.86 9.38 -21.08
C ARG A 138 8.35 9.19 -21.01
#